data_e74e19fe9d3e9ea3ef892594e7aca75b
#
_entry.id   e74e19fe9d3e9ea3ef892594e7aca75b
#
_cell.length_a   1.000
_cell.length_b   1.000
_cell.length_c   1.000
_cell.angle_alpha   90.00
_cell.angle_beta   90.00
_cell.angle_gamma   90.00
#
_symmetry.space_group_name_H-M   'P 1'
#
loop_
_entity.id
_entity.type
_entity.pdbx_description
1 polymer ?
#
loop_
_entity_poly.entity_id
_entity_poly.type
_entity_poly.pdbx_seq_one_letter_code
_entity_poly.pdbx_strand_id
1 'polypeptide(L)'
;FVLFTMFGSLLMLVAIFFLYSIYYKAAGVYSLNIFDMYKLILNPGIQMWLFLAFALAFAIKVPMFPFHTWLPDAHVEAPTAGSVILAAVLLKMGTYGFLRFAIPLFPDALRKFLPYLAVLSLIGIIYGGLMALIQKDIKSLVAYSSVSHMGLIMLAVFALNLEGIQGAIYQMLNHGLSTGALFLCVGILYERAHTRLIKDFGGVSKKMPVFAALFLICLLSSVGLPGLNGFVGEILCLFGIFKANNLLAILAVSTVIPVSYTHLRAHETKAN
;
A
#
# COMPACT_ATOMS: atom_id res chain seq x y z
N PHE A 1 -8.51 14.69 2.15
CA PHE A 1 -8.61 13.23 2.37
C PHE A 1 -10.05 12.72 2.28
N VAL A 2 -10.96 13.20 3.17
CA VAL A 2 -12.35 12.70 3.26
C VAL A 2 -13.09 12.84 1.94
N LEU A 3 -13.09 14.00 1.30
CA LEU A 3 -13.78 14.23 0.03
C LEU A 3 -13.25 13.33 -1.09
N PHE A 4 -11.94 13.15 -1.18
CA PHE A 4 -11.30 12.34 -2.21
C PHE A 4 -11.63 10.84 -2.06
N THR A 5 -11.56 10.32 -0.84
CA THR A 5 -11.91 8.92 -0.56
C THR A 5 -13.42 8.66 -0.64
N MET A 6 -14.25 9.65 -0.28
CA MET A 6 -15.70 9.58 -0.40
C MET A 6 -16.15 9.47 -1.86
N PHE A 7 -15.54 10.24 -2.77
CA PHE A 7 -15.84 10.19 -4.19
C PHE A 7 -15.68 8.75 -4.76
N GLY A 8 -14.52 8.11 -4.51
CA GLY A 8 -14.32 6.73 -4.91
C GLY A 8 -15.30 5.75 -4.27
N SER A 9 -15.58 5.93 -2.98
CA SER A 9 -16.50 5.05 -2.24
C SER A 9 -17.95 5.18 -2.71
N LEU A 10 -18.40 6.37 -3.12
CA LEU A 10 -19.74 6.57 -3.69
C LEU A 10 -19.89 5.86 -5.04
N LEU A 11 -18.88 5.92 -5.91
CA LEU A 11 -18.90 5.19 -7.18
C LEU A 11 -18.99 3.67 -6.95
N MET A 12 -18.23 3.15 -5.99
CA MET A 12 -18.31 1.75 -5.60
C MET A 12 -19.67 1.39 -5.02
N LEU A 13 -20.28 2.25 -4.21
CA LEU A 13 -21.62 2.04 -3.66
C LEU A 13 -22.66 1.91 -4.76
N VAL A 14 -22.63 2.80 -5.75
CA VAL A 14 -23.51 2.72 -6.92
C VAL A 14 -23.31 1.39 -7.66
N ALA A 15 -22.07 0.96 -7.84
CA ALA A 15 -21.76 -0.33 -8.47
C ALA A 15 -22.29 -1.53 -7.66
N ILE A 16 -22.26 -1.47 -6.33
CA ILE A 16 -22.83 -2.48 -5.44
C ILE A 16 -24.35 -2.56 -5.63
N PHE A 17 -25.06 -1.43 -5.65
CA PHE A 17 -26.51 -1.41 -5.89
C PHE A 17 -26.86 -1.96 -7.27
N PHE A 18 -26.02 -1.69 -8.27
CA PHE A 18 -26.22 -2.21 -9.61
C PHE A 18 -26.05 -3.75 -9.66
N LEU A 19 -24.98 -4.27 -9.02
CA LEU A 19 -24.78 -5.72 -8.86
C LEU A 19 -25.96 -6.39 -8.15
N TYR A 20 -26.44 -5.79 -7.08
CA TYR A 20 -27.60 -6.26 -6.32
C TYR A 20 -28.85 -6.36 -7.21
N SER A 21 -29.08 -5.35 -8.06
CA SER A 21 -30.21 -5.34 -9.00
C SER A 21 -30.07 -6.41 -10.11
N ILE A 22 -28.86 -6.62 -10.61
CA ILE A 22 -28.58 -7.67 -11.60
C ILE A 22 -28.82 -9.05 -10.98
N TYR A 23 -28.35 -9.26 -9.75
CA TYR A 23 -28.56 -10.53 -9.05
C TYR A 23 -30.04 -10.85 -8.87
N TYR A 24 -30.84 -9.86 -8.47
CA TYR A 24 -32.31 -10.03 -8.38
C TYR A 24 -32.93 -10.43 -9.70
N LYS A 25 -32.54 -9.80 -10.82
CA LYS A 25 -33.06 -10.15 -12.16
C LYS A 25 -32.66 -11.56 -12.58
N ALA A 26 -31.52 -12.06 -12.15
CA ALA A 26 -31.02 -13.39 -12.51
C ALA A 26 -31.58 -14.50 -11.61
N ALA A 27 -31.69 -14.27 -10.30
CA ALA A 27 -32.01 -15.26 -9.29
C ALA A 27 -33.45 -15.15 -8.73
N GLY A 28 -34.16 -14.05 -9.00
CA GLY A 28 -35.49 -13.78 -8.45
C GLY A 28 -35.52 -13.45 -6.95
N VAL A 29 -34.37 -13.46 -6.30
CA VAL A 29 -34.23 -13.20 -4.84
C VAL A 29 -33.15 -12.15 -4.63
N TYR A 30 -33.33 -11.29 -3.66
CA TYR A 30 -32.31 -10.33 -3.25
C TYR A 30 -31.26 -11.00 -2.36
N SER A 31 -29.98 -10.83 -2.67
CA SER A 31 -28.87 -11.26 -1.82
C SER A 31 -27.74 -10.25 -1.85
N LEU A 32 -27.11 -10.01 -0.68
CA LEU A 32 -25.85 -9.26 -0.53
C LEU A 32 -24.68 -10.19 -0.21
N ASN A 33 -24.91 -11.50 -0.25
CA ASN A 33 -23.87 -12.47 -0.01
C ASN A 33 -22.88 -12.47 -1.18
N ILE A 34 -21.61 -12.24 -0.90
CA ILE A 34 -20.55 -12.17 -1.91
C ILE A 34 -20.41 -13.49 -2.69
N PHE A 35 -20.62 -14.64 -2.04
CA PHE A 35 -20.51 -15.94 -2.69
C PHE A 35 -21.60 -16.18 -3.73
N ASP A 36 -22.76 -15.55 -3.55
CA ASP A 36 -23.83 -15.57 -4.55
C ASP A 36 -23.48 -14.66 -5.72
N MET A 37 -22.87 -13.52 -5.46
CA MET A 37 -22.42 -12.60 -6.50
C MET A 37 -21.28 -13.17 -7.35
N TYR A 38 -20.41 -14.05 -6.81
CA TYR A 38 -19.38 -14.74 -7.58
C TYR A 38 -19.95 -15.69 -8.64
N LYS A 39 -21.19 -16.15 -8.48
CA LYS A 39 -21.87 -17.03 -9.44
C LYS A 39 -22.50 -16.27 -10.62
N LEU A 40 -22.54 -14.93 -10.55
CA LEU A 40 -23.12 -14.10 -11.60
C LEU A 40 -22.27 -14.13 -12.86
N ILE A 41 -22.87 -14.49 -13.98
CA ILE A 41 -22.28 -14.32 -15.30
C ILE A 41 -22.66 -12.94 -15.82
N LEU A 42 -21.73 -12.00 -15.75
CA LEU A 42 -21.93 -10.62 -16.16
C LEU A 42 -21.55 -10.43 -17.64
N ASN A 43 -22.32 -9.62 -18.35
CA ASN A 43 -21.94 -9.18 -19.69
C ASN A 43 -20.60 -8.42 -19.63
N PRO A 44 -19.64 -8.69 -20.55
CA PRO A 44 -18.31 -8.05 -20.52
C PRO A 44 -18.33 -6.52 -20.47
N GLY A 45 -19.28 -5.88 -21.16
CA GLY A 45 -19.44 -4.42 -21.12
C GLY A 45 -19.83 -3.89 -19.74
N ILE A 46 -20.77 -4.55 -19.08
CA ILE A 46 -21.19 -4.22 -17.72
C ILE A 46 -20.05 -4.49 -16.73
N GLN A 47 -19.38 -5.63 -16.89
CA GLN A 47 -18.26 -6.04 -16.05
C GLN A 47 -17.15 -4.99 -16.04
N MET A 48 -16.85 -4.37 -17.19
CA MET A 48 -15.84 -3.30 -17.30
C MET A 48 -16.18 -2.07 -16.47
N TRP A 49 -17.41 -1.57 -16.55
CA TRP A 49 -17.81 -0.38 -15.79
C TRP A 49 -17.83 -0.62 -14.29
N LEU A 50 -18.35 -1.76 -13.87
CA LEU A 50 -18.36 -2.16 -12.46
C LEU A 50 -16.94 -2.34 -11.92
N PHE A 51 -16.07 -3.00 -12.69
CA PHE A 51 -14.65 -3.14 -12.34
C PHE A 51 -13.98 -1.79 -12.16
N LEU A 52 -14.18 -0.84 -13.08
CA LEU A 52 -13.59 0.49 -12.98
C LEU A 52 -14.06 1.24 -11.74
N ALA A 53 -15.33 1.15 -11.37
CA ALA A 53 -15.86 1.78 -10.16
C ALA A 53 -15.22 1.19 -8.89
N PHE A 54 -15.11 -0.13 -8.79
CA PHE A 54 -14.43 -0.81 -7.68
C PHE A 54 -12.93 -0.53 -7.67
N ALA A 55 -12.27 -0.65 -8.83
CA ALA A 55 -10.84 -0.45 -8.97
C ALA A 55 -10.43 0.99 -8.62
N LEU A 56 -11.20 2.00 -9.03
CA LEU A 56 -10.95 3.38 -8.68
C LEU A 56 -11.07 3.62 -7.16
N ALA A 57 -12.13 3.09 -6.54
CA ALA A 57 -12.31 3.21 -5.09
C ALA A 57 -11.14 2.60 -4.32
N PHE A 58 -10.68 1.42 -4.74
CA PHE A 58 -9.56 0.74 -4.09
C PHE A 58 -8.21 1.36 -4.44
N ALA A 59 -8.00 1.84 -5.68
CA ALA A 59 -6.78 2.54 -6.08
C ALA A 59 -6.57 3.86 -5.31
N ILE A 60 -7.65 4.56 -4.98
CA ILE A 60 -7.61 5.74 -4.10
C ILE A 60 -7.18 5.32 -2.69
N LYS A 61 -7.72 4.22 -2.14
CA LYS A 61 -7.40 3.75 -0.78
C LYS A 61 -5.99 3.16 -0.65
N VAL A 62 -5.50 2.46 -1.67
CA VAL A 62 -4.15 1.85 -1.71
C VAL A 62 -3.05 2.89 -1.94
N PRO A 63 -3.31 4.11 -2.19
CA PRO A 63 -2.69 5.20 -2.93
C PRO A 63 -1.85 4.73 -4.12
N MET A 64 -2.51 4.10 -5.09
CA MET A 64 -1.87 3.79 -6.37
C MET A 64 -1.59 5.07 -7.18
N PHE A 65 -0.50 5.08 -7.93
CA PHE A 65 -0.29 6.18 -8.87
C PHE A 65 -1.44 6.22 -9.92
N PRO A 66 -2.01 7.40 -10.26
CA PRO A 66 -1.69 8.76 -9.80
C PRO A 66 -2.46 9.22 -8.54
N PHE A 67 -3.27 8.38 -7.90
CA PHE A 67 -4.19 8.73 -6.80
C PHE A 67 -3.52 8.76 -5.41
N HIS A 68 -2.20 8.86 -5.33
CA HIS A 68 -1.41 8.74 -4.08
C HIS A 68 -1.18 10.07 -3.34
N THR A 69 -1.41 11.21 -3.99
CA THR A 69 -0.99 12.53 -3.50
C THR A 69 -1.59 12.92 -2.14
N TRP A 70 -2.77 12.41 -1.83
CA TRP A 70 -3.44 12.66 -0.55
C TRP A 70 -2.73 12.06 0.66
N LEU A 71 -1.94 10.98 0.45
CA LEU A 71 -1.38 10.19 1.56
C LEU A 71 -0.31 10.95 2.35
N PRO A 72 0.72 11.57 1.73
CA PRO A 72 1.72 12.34 2.46
C PRO A 72 1.10 13.51 3.23
N ASP A 73 0.21 14.27 2.61
CA ASP A 73 -0.45 15.41 3.23
C ASP A 73 -1.31 14.98 4.41
N ALA A 74 -2.08 13.89 4.25
CA ALA A 74 -2.88 13.33 5.33
C ALA A 74 -2.03 12.90 6.53
N HIS A 75 -0.87 12.27 6.30
CA HIS A 75 0.04 11.84 7.38
C HIS A 75 0.69 13.02 8.09
N VAL A 76 1.07 14.07 7.36
CA VAL A 76 1.70 15.27 7.93
C VAL A 76 0.76 15.99 8.89
N GLU A 77 -0.50 16.17 8.49
CA GLU A 77 -1.51 16.87 9.28
C GLU A 77 -2.15 16.02 10.38
N ALA A 78 -2.19 14.69 10.21
CA ALA A 78 -2.82 13.81 11.18
C ALA A 78 -2.05 13.73 12.52
N PRO A 79 -2.76 13.60 13.65
CA PRO A 79 -2.12 13.23 14.92
C PRO A 79 -1.49 11.85 14.80
N THR A 80 -0.53 11.52 15.68
CA THR A 80 0.22 10.26 15.66
C THR A 80 -0.68 9.03 15.57
N ALA A 81 -1.72 8.95 16.40
CA ALA A 81 -2.68 7.84 16.39
C ALA A 81 -3.41 7.71 15.05
N GLY A 82 -3.81 8.83 14.44
CA GLY A 82 -4.41 8.87 13.11
C GLY A 82 -3.48 8.34 12.02
N SER A 83 -2.20 8.74 12.04
CA SER A 83 -1.20 8.25 11.10
C SER A 83 -0.94 6.74 11.25
N VAL A 84 -0.93 6.23 12.50
CA VAL A 84 -0.76 4.78 12.77
C VAL A 84 -1.91 3.98 12.17
N ILE A 85 -3.17 4.35 12.45
CA ILE A 85 -4.34 3.64 11.93
C ILE A 85 -4.40 3.73 10.40
N LEU A 86 -4.10 4.90 9.83
CA LEU A 86 -4.09 5.12 8.40
C LEU A 86 -3.07 4.22 7.70
N ALA A 87 -1.83 4.19 8.19
CA ALA A 87 -0.76 3.38 7.61
C ALA A 87 -0.93 1.88 7.88
N ALA A 88 -1.31 1.48 9.11
CA ALA A 88 -1.39 0.08 9.48
C ALA A 88 -2.58 -0.65 8.86
N VAL A 89 -3.76 -0.02 8.82
CA VAL A 89 -5.03 -0.70 8.48
C VAL A 89 -5.67 -0.15 7.22
N LEU A 90 -5.88 1.16 7.12
CA LEU A 90 -6.73 1.74 6.07
C LEU A 90 -6.19 1.49 4.66
N LEU A 91 -4.87 1.55 4.47
CA LEU A 91 -4.26 1.23 3.17
C LEU A 91 -4.54 -0.21 2.71
N LYS A 92 -4.51 -1.16 3.67
CA LYS A 92 -4.71 -2.59 3.39
C LYS A 92 -6.17 -2.95 3.06
N MET A 93 -7.12 -2.13 3.47
CA MET A 93 -8.52 -2.29 3.05
C MET A 93 -8.69 -2.18 1.54
N GLY A 94 -7.91 -1.33 0.86
CA GLY A 94 -7.95 -1.24 -0.60
C GLY A 94 -7.35 -2.47 -1.28
N THR A 95 -6.21 -2.98 -0.80
CA THR A 95 -5.60 -4.22 -1.31
C THR A 95 -6.50 -5.43 -1.07
N TYR A 96 -7.08 -5.53 0.14
CA TYR A 96 -8.09 -6.53 0.44
C TYR A 96 -9.29 -6.42 -0.51
N GLY A 97 -9.71 -5.19 -0.82
CA GLY A 97 -10.78 -4.92 -1.77
C GLY A 97 -10.50 -5.47 -3.17
N PHE A 98 -9.29 -5.30 -3.68
CA PHE A 98 -8.87 -5.92 -4.93
C PHE A 98 -8.92 -7.44 -4.85
N LEU A 99 -8.31 -8.04 -3.83
CA LEU A 99 -8.25 -9.49 -3.66
C LEU A 99 -9.64 -10.14 -3.47
N ARG A 100 -10.49 -9.52 -2.68
CA ARG A 100 -11.77 -10.11 -2.27
C ARG A 100 -12.92 -9.78 -3.22
N PHE A 101 -12.91 -8.60 -3.83
CA PHE A 101 -14.03 -8.12 -4.64
C PHE A 101 -13.65 -7.96 -6.11
N ALA A 102 -12.69 -7.09 -6.45
CA ALA A 102 -12.45 -6.72 -7.84
C ALA A 102 -11.97 -7.90 -8.71
N ILE A 103 -11.04 -8.71 -8.20
CA ILE A 103 -10.46 -9.84 -8.94
C ILE A 103 -11.49 -10.96 -9.16
N PRO A 104 -12.20 -11.48 -8.13
CA PRO A 104 -13.11 -12.60 -8.33
C PRO A 104 -14.43 -12.22 -9.02
N LEU A 105 -14.93 -10.99 -8.82
CA LEU A 105 -16.22 -10.57 -9.42
C LEU A 105 -16.10 -10.21 -10.90
N PHE A 106 -14.94 -9.75 -11.35
CA PHE A 106 -14.78 -9.18 -12.69
C PHE A 106 -13.57 -9.74 -13.45
N PRO A 107 -13.49 -11.06 -13.69
CA PRO A 107 -12.30 -11.70 -14.26
C PRO A 107 -11.96 -11.23 -15.68
N ASP A 108 -12.94 -10.97 -16.54
CA ASP A 108 -12.70 -10.54 -17.92
C ASP A 108 -12.23 -9.09 -17.98
N ALA A 109 -12.84 -8.22 -17.16
CA ALA A 109 -12.40 -6.84 -17.03
C ALA A 109 -10.99 -6.77 -16.44
N LEU A 110 -10.70 -7.57 -15.42
CA LEU A 110 -9.36 -7.67 -14.84
C LEU A 110 -8.32 -8.02 -15.90
N ARG A 111 -8.54 -9.09 -16.69
CA ARG A 111 -7.60 -9.50 -17.76
C ARG A 111 -7.27 -8.35 -18.70
N LYS A 112 -8.26 -7.55 -19.07
CA LYS A 112 -8.10 -6.40 -19.97
C LYS A 112 -7.30 -5.26 -19.32
N PHE A 113 -7.56 -4.96 -18.03
CA PHE A 113 -6.90 -3.86 -17.33
C PHE A 113 -5.60 -4.25 -16.63
N LEU A 114 -5.29 -5.53 -16.52
CA LEU A 114 -4.12 -6.06 -15.82
C LEU A 114 -2.80 -5.39 -16.21
N PRO A 115 -2.45 -5.23 -17.51
CA PRO A 115 -1.19 -4.59 -17.89
C PRO A 115 -1.12 -3.14 -17.44
N TYR A 116 -2.22 -2.40 -17.48
CA TYR A 116 -2.26 -1.01 -17.01
C TYR A 116 -2.08 -0.92 -15.50
N LEU A 117 -2.76 -1.78 -14.75
CA LEU A 117 -2.66 -1.83 -13.29
C LEU A 117 -1.25 -2.22 -12.84
N ALA A 118 -0.60 -3.16 -13.53
CA ALA A 118 0.78 -3.55 -13.26
C ALA A 118 1.76 -2.39 -13.52
N VAL A 119 1.61 -1.68 -14.64
CA VAL A 119 2.43 -0.51 -14.96
C VAL A 119 2.23 0.62 -13.95
N LEU A 120 0.98 0.92 -13.57
CA LEU A 120 0.69 1.95 -12.55
C LEU A 120 1.27 1.58 -11.18
N SER A 121 1.23 0.30 -10.81
CA SER A 121 1.86 -0.19 -9.59
C SER A 121 3.37 -0.02 -9.64
N LEU A 122 4.01 -0.36 -10.76
CA LEU A 122 5.45 -0.18 -10.95
C LEU A 122 5.87 1.30 -10.89
N ILE A 123 5.09 2.19 -11.55
CA ILE A 123 5.33 3.64 -11.45
C ILE A 123 5.23 4.08 -9.98
N GLY A 124 4.24 3.59 -9.25
CA GLY A 124 4.08 3.86 -7.81
C GLY A 124 5.29 3.43 -6.98
N ILE A 125 5.88 2.26 -7.29
CA ILE A 125 7.10 1.78 -6.63
C ILE A 125 8.25 2.77 -6.88
N ILE A 126 8.56 3.06 -8.14
CA ILE A 126 9.69 3.91 -8.52
C ILE A 126 9.50 5.34 -8.02
N TYR A 127 8.35 5.93 -8.30
CA TYR A 127 8.03 7.29 -7.91
C TYR A 127 8.04 7.45 -6.38
N GLY A 128 7.37 6.54 -5.65
CA GLY A 128 7.32 6.56 -4.19
C GLY A 128 8.70 6.49 -3.56
N GLY A 129 9.57 5.59 -4.06
CA GLY A 129 10.95 5.45 -3.62
C GLY A 129 11.79 6.70 -3.87
N LEU A 130 11.72 7.29 -5.07
CA LEU A 130 12.44 8.51 -5.41
C LEU A 130 11.94 9.73 -4.61
N MET A 131 10.64 9.86 -4.44
CA MET A 131 10.07 10.94 -3.63
C MET A 131 10.45 10.83 -2.17
N ALA A 132 10.55 9.63 -1.61
CA ALA A 132 11.01 9.43 -0.24
C ALA A 132 12.46 9.93 -0.03
N LEU A 133 13.35 9.75 -1.04
CA LEU A 133 14.77 10.20 -0.97
C LEU A 133 14.91 11.70 -0.72
N ILE A 134 14.06 12.52 -1.30
CA ILE A 134 14.19 13.98 -1.26
C ILE A 134 13.44 14.63 -0.09
N GLN A 135 12.69 13.85 0.70
CA GLN A 135 11.92 14.41 1.82
C GLN A 135 12.83 14.94 2.93
N LYS A 136 12.43 16.07 3.48
CA LYS A 136 13.08 16.71 4.63
C LYS A 136 12.34 16.44 5.95
N ASP A 137 11.06 16.12 5.86
CA ASP A 137 10.17 15.78 6.97
C ASP A 137 10.12 14.25 7.11
N ILE A 138 10.36 13.76 8.34
CA ILE A 138 10.41 12.32 8.63
C ILE A 138 9.05 11.63 8.44
N LYS A 139 7.90 12.30 8.69
CA LYS A 139 6.57 11.76 8.43
C LYS A 139 6.33 11.61 6.93
N SER A 140 6.69 12.63 6.14
CA SER A 140 6.58 12.57 4.67
C SER A 140 7.46 11.47 4.09
N LEU A 141 8.67 11.27 4.63
CA LEU A 141 9.56 10.20 4.20
C LEU A 141 8.89 8.83 4.40
N VAL A 142 8.36 8.55 5.59
CA VAL A 142 7.67 7.28 5.89
C VAL A 142 6.39 7.14 5.05
N ALA A 143 5.68 8.23 4.77
CA ALA A 143 4.49 8.19 3.93
C ALA A 143 4.81 7.82 2.47
N TYR A 144 5.84 8.44 1.86
CA TYR A 144 6.26 8.11 0.50
C TYR A 144 6.88 6.71 0.38
N SER A 145 7.62 6.25 1.39
CA SER A 145 8.08 4.86 1.44
C SER A 145 6.89 3.89 1.46
N SER A 146 5.80 4.24 2.16
CA SER A 146 4.56 3.46 2.14
C SER A 146 3.93 3.39 0.74
N VAL A 147 3.95 4.47 -0.05
CA VAL A 147 3.49 4.44 -1.46
C VAL A 147 4.27 3.40 -2.25
N SER A 148 5.61 3.37 -2.09
CA SER A 148 6.47 2.40 -2.77
C SER A 148 6.16 0.96 -2.36
N HIS A 149 6.07 0.67 -1.06
CA HIS A 149 5.76 -0.67 -0.56
C HIS A 149 4.35 -1.14 -0.98
N MET A 150 3.35 -0.25 -0.95
CA MET A 150 2.01 -0.57 -1.42
C MET A 150 1.99 -0.84 -2.93
N GLY A 151 2.81 -0.12 -3.71
CA GLY A 151 3.02 -0.41 -5.12
C GLY A 151 3.55 -1.84 -5.34
N LEU A 152 4.56 -2.28 -4.56
CA LEU A 152 5.09 -3.65 -4.63
C LEU A 152 4.02 -4.69 -4.28
N ILE A 153 3.26 -4.47 -3.22
CA ILE A 153 2.15 -5.34 -2.83
C ILE A 153 1.13 -5.47 -3.97
N MET A 154 0.73 -4.35 -4.57
CA MET A 154 -0.25 -4.37 -5.68
C MET A 154 0.30 -5.05 -6.92
N LEU A 155 1.57 -4.83 -7.27
CA LEU A 155 2.21 -5.50 -8.39
C LEU A 155 2.25 -7.03 -8.19
N ALA A 156 2.51 -7.49 -6.95
CA ALA A 156 2.47 -8.89 -6.59
C ALA A 156 1.05 -9.49 -6.64
N VAL A 157 0.02 -8.73 -6.23
CA VAL A 157 -1.39 -9.12 -6.39
C VAL A 157 -1.73 -9.30 -7.87
N PHE A 158 -1.29 -8.40 -8.73
CA PHE A 158 -1.54 -8.44 -10.18
C PHE A 158 -0.67 -9.46 -10.93
N ALA A 159 0.30 -10.09 -10.28
CA ALA A 159 0.98 -11.26 -10.81
C ALA A 159 0.06 -12.49 -10.93
N LEU A 160 -1.06 -12.52 -10.21
CA LEU A 160 -2.14 -13.52 -10.24
C LEU A 160 -1.63 -14.97 -10.07
N ASN A 161 -0.53 -15.17 -9.38
CA ASN A 161 -0.01 -16.48 -9.02
C ASN A 161 0.03 -16.65 -7.49
N LEU A 162 0.19 -17.90 -7.06
CA LEU A 162 0.09 -18.26 -5.64
C LEU A 162 1.14 -17.53 -4.80
N GLU A 163 2.38 -17.48 -5.26
CA GLU A 163 3.49 -16.87 -4.55
C GLU A 163 3.31 -15.36 -4.41
N GLY A 164 2.87 -14.69 -5.49
CA GLY A 164 2.58 -13.25 -5.49
C GLY A 164 1.45 -12.90 -4.52
N ILE A 165 0.36 -13.67 -4.52
CA ILE A 165 -0.78 -13.44 -3.62
C ILE A 165 -0.37 -13.71 -2.17
N GLN A 166 0.32 -14.81 -1.88
CA GLN A 166 0.81 -15.12 -0.53
C GLN A 166 1.80 -14.06 -0.05
N GLY A 167 2.75 -13.66 -0.91
CA GLY A 167 3.69 -12.59 -0.63
C GLY A 167 2.99 -11.27 -0.35
N ALA A 168 2.01 -10.90 -1.16
CA ALA A 168 1.23 -9.68 -0.97
C ALA A 168 0.49 -9.65 0.37
N ILE A 169 -0.21 -10.75 0.73
CA ILE A 169 -0.94 -10.86 2.00
C ILE A 169 0.04 -10.76 3.19
N TYR A 170 1.16 -11.50 3.11
CA TYR A 170 2.16 -11.45 4.16
C TYR A 170 2.80 -10.07 4.29
N GLN A 171 3.13 -9.43 3.15
CA GLN A 171 3.70 -8.08 3.13
C GLN A 171 2.70 -7.00 3.61
N MET A 172 1.41 -7.18 3.38
CA MET A 172 0.39 -6.29 3.96
C MET A 172 0.47 -6.27 5.50
N LEU A 173 0.60 -7.45 6.12
CA LEU A 173 0.74 -7.56 7.58
C LEU A 173 2.06 -6.93 8.05
N ASN A 174 3.17 -7.28 7.42
CA ASN A 174 4.50 -6.78 7.76
C ASN A 174 4.58 -5.25 7.65
N HIS A 175 4.14 -4.70 6.52
CA HIS A 175 4.09 -3.26 6.32
C HIS A 175 3.16 -2.58 7.34
N GLY A 176 2.04 -3.21 7.72
CA GLY A 176 1.16 -2.70 8.77
C GLY A 176 1.86 -2.55 10.11
N LEU A 177 2.58 -3.58 10.52
CA LEU A 177 3.31 -3.61 11.79
C LEU A 177 4.53 -2.64 11.77
N SER A 178 5.40 -2.77 10.78
CA SER A 178 6.64 -1.97 10.71
C SER A 178 6.34 -0.48 10.53
N THR A 179 5.46 -0.12 9.62
CA THR A 179 5.13 1.30 9.35
C THR A 179 4.30 1.90 10.48
N GLY A 180 3.39 1.14 11.08
CA GLY A 180 2.67 1.56 12.28
C GLY A 180 3.63 1.88 13.43
N ALA A 181 4.61 1.00 13.68
CA ALA A 181 5.64 1.21 14.69
C ALA A 181 6.55 2.41 14.34
N LEU A 182 6.91 2.61 13.07
CA LEU A 182 7.67 3.78 12.62
C LEU A 182 6.91 5.09 12.91
N PHE A 183 5.60 5.16 12.61
CA PHE A 183 4.82 6.36 12.93
C PHE A 183 4.68 6.59 14.44
N LEU A 184 4.61 5.56 15.27
CA LEU A 184 4.68 5.69 16.73
C LEU A 184 6.02 6.28 17.17
N CYS A 185 7.13 5.75 16.64
CA CYS A 185 8.46 6.28 16.94
C CYS A 185 8.61 7.75 16.51
N VAL A 186 8.15 8.10 15.32
CA VAL A 186 8.16 9.49 14.84
C VAL A 186 7.28 10.39 15.72
N GLY A 187 6.15 9.88 16.20
CA GLY A 187 5.29 10.57 17.14
C GLY A 187 6.00 10.90 18.45
N ILE A 188 6.71 9.92 19.04
CA ILE A 188 7.50 10.11 20.28
C ILE A 188 8.60 11.18 20.08
N LEU A 189 9.28 11.17 18.92
CA LEU A 189 10.27 12.17 18.59
C LEU A 189 9.64 13.56 18.48
N TYR A 190 8.51 13.67 17.79
CA TYR A 190 7.80 14.92 17.60
C TYR A 190 7.28 15.53 18.92
N GLU A 191 6.72 14.73 19.81
CA GLU A 191 6.24 15.20 21.12
C GLU A 191 7.37 15.78 22.00
N ARG A 192 8.61 15.29 21.81
CA ARG A 192 9.76 15.75 22.60
C ARG A 192 10.50 16.92 21.97
N ALA A 193 10.62 16.93 20.65
CA ALA A 193 11.43 17.93 19.94
C ALA A 193 10.61 19.04 19.27
N HIS A 194 9.28 18.87 19.15
CA HIS A 194 8.36 19.78 18.46
C HIS A 194 8.77 20.15 17.03
N THR A 195 9.62 19.30 16.41
CA THR A 195 10.04 19.40 15.02
C THR A 195 9.93 18.05 14.31
N ARG A 196 9.78 18.07 12.98
CA ARG A 196 9.74 16.87 12.13
C ARG A 196 10.89 16.84 11.12
N LEU A 197 11.73 17.91 11.11
CA LEU A 197 12.81 18.01 10.15
C LEU A 197 13.96 17.07 10.54
N ILE A 198 14.35 16.21 9.60
CA ILE A 198 15.41 15.21 9.82
C ILE A 198 16.72 15.85 10.28
N LYS A 199 17.03 17.05 9.78
CA LYS A 199 18.25 17.80 10.15
C LYS A 199 18.32 18.22 11.62
N ASP A 200 17.17 18.31 12.29
CA ASP A 200 17.09 18.78 13.69
C ASP A 200 17.32 17.63 14.68
N PHE A 201 17.35 16.39 14.19
CA PHE A 201 17.60 15.21 15.01
C PHE A 201 19.07 14.80 14.93
N GLY A 202 19.81 14.97 16.02
CA GLY A 202 21.20 14.55 16.16
C GLY A 202 21.44 13.84 17.50
N GLY A 203 22.25 12.76 17.49
CA GLY A 203 22.66 12.06 18.69
C GLY A 203 21.53 11.38 19.50
N VAL A 204 20.42 10.98 18.85
CA VAL A 204 19.28 10.32 19.50
C VAL A 204 19.71 9.07 20.25
N SER A 205 20.64 8.30 19.69
CA SER A 205 21.18 7.08 20.32
C SER A 205 21.90 7.34 21.63
N LYS A 206 22.56 8.50 21.76
CA LYS A 206 23.25 8.88 23.02
C LYS A 206 22.26 9.28 24.12
N LYS A 207 21.15 9.95 23.75
CA LYS A 207 20.15 10.45 24.71
C LYS A 207 19.06 9.41 25.04
N MET A 208 18.73 8.55 24.08
CA MET A 208 17.63 7.59 24.17
C MET A 208 18.02 6.24 23.54
N PRO A 209 18.96 5.48 24.16
CA PRO A 209 19.54 4.29 23.53
C PRO A 209 18.51 3.17 23.27
N VAL A 210 17.60 2.92 24.20
CA VAL A 210 16.54 1.89 24.03
C VAL A 210 15.59 2.27 22.91
N PHE A 211 15.16 3.53 22.85
CA PHE A 211 14.32 4.03 21.77
C PHE A 211 15.03 3.90 20.42
N ALA A 212 16.29 4.29 20.33
CA ALA A 212 17.08 4.20 19.10
C ALA A 212 17.22 2.75 18.61
N ALA A 213 17.42 1.79 19.52
CA ALA A 213 17.46 0.36 19.18
C ALA A 213 16.12 -0.12 18.63
N LEU A 214 15.01 0.20 19.26
CA LEU A 214 13.67 -0.19 18.79
C LEU A 214 13.35 0.48 17.44
N PHE A 215 13.68 1.76 17.28
CA PHE A 215 13.49 2.48 16.03
C PHE A 215 14.31 1.85 14.90
N LEU A 216 15.57 1.47 15.18
CA LEU A 216 16.43 0.77 14.21
C LEU A 216 15.84 -0.58 13.79
N ILE A 217 15.31 -1.37 14.72
CA ILE A 217 14.65 -2.65 14.40
C ILE A 217 13.47 -2.42 13.46
N CYS A 218 12.62 -1.42 13.73
CA CYS A 218 11.48 -1.08 12.87
C CYS A 218 11.93 -0.63 11.48
N LEU A 219 13.00 0.16 11.38
CA LEU A 219 13.60 0.58 10.12
C LEU A 219 14.15 -0.59 9.33
N LEU A 220 14.94 -1.45 9.94
CA LEU A 220 15.54 -2.62 9.30
C LEU A 220 14.45 -3.62 8.85
N SER A 221 13.38 -3.73 9.62
CA SER A 221 12.19 -4.50 9.22
C SER A 221 11.51 -3.93 7.98
N SER A 222 11.41 -2.61 7.89
CA SER A 222 10.86 -1.91 6.72
C SER A 222 11.75 -1.98 5.48
N VAL A 223 13.07 -2.12 5.67
CA VAL A 223 14.06 -2.30 4.58
C VAL A 223 14.08 -3.74 4.05
N GLY A 224 13.43 -4.67 4.76
CA GLY A 224 13.45 -6.08 4.38
C GLY A 224 14.77 -6.78 4.71
N LEU A 225 15.39 -6.48 5.87
CA LEU A 225 16.62 -7.16 6.28
C LEU A 225 16.33 -8.65 6.57
N PRO A 226 17.15 -9.59 6.03
CA PRO A 226 17.04 -11.02 6.39
C PRO A 226 17.06 -11.24 7.91
N GLY A 227 16.12 -12.06 8.38
CA GLY A 227 15.90 -12.30 9.81
C GLY A 227 14.78 -11.46 10.44
N LEU A 228 14.26 -10.45 9.71
CA LEU A 228 13.09 -9.68 10.12
C LEU A 228 11.88 -10.00 9.23
N ASN A 229 10.70 -9.61 9.70
CA ASN A 229 9.43 -9.96 9.06
C ASN A 229 9.29 -9.40 7.63
N GLY A 230 9.82 -8.21 7.33
CA GLY A 230 9.72 -7.57 6.01
C GLY A 230 10.31 -8.40 4.88
N PHE A 231 11.45 -9.07 5.13
CA PHE A 231 12.21 -9.81 4.12
C PHE A 231 11.40 -10.90 3.40
N VAL A 232 10.71 -11.75 4.17
CA VAL A 232 9.96 -12.88 3.60
C VAL A 232 8.84 -12.41 2.69
N GLY A 233 8.11 -11.36 3.11
CA GLY A 233 7.03 -10.78 2.32
C GLY A 233 7.52 -10.17 1.01
N GLU A 234 8.61 -9.39 1.06
CA GLU A 234 9.20 -8.76 -0.12
C GLU A 234 9.74 -9.77 -1.11
N ILE A 235 10.48 -10.78 -0.65
CA ILE A 235 11.01 -11.84 -1.52
C ILE A 235 9.89 -12.62 -2.19
N LEU A 236 8.84 -13.01 -1.46
CA LEU A 236 7.71 -13.72 -2.04
C LEU A 236 6.97 -12.84 -3.08
N CYS A 237 6.79 -11.54 -2.81
CA CYS A 237 6.25 -10.60 -3.79
C CYS A 237 7.10 -10.57 -5.06
N LEU A 238 8.41 -10.35 -4.93
CA LEU A 238 9.34 -10.28 -6.05
C LEU A 238 9.39 -11.60 -6.84
N PHE A 239 9.37 -12.73 -6.14
CA PHE A 239 9.37 -14.04 -6.77
C PHE A 239 8.08 -14.30 -7.55
N GLY A 240 6.93 -13.91 -6.99
CA GLY A 240 5.65 -13.97 -7.70
C GLY A 240 5.63 -13.08 -8.96
N ILE A 241 6.14 -11.85 -8.85
CA ILE A 241 6.26 -10.93 -9.98
C ILE A 241 7.21 -11.50 -11.04
N PHE A 242 8.36 -12.06 -10.62
CA PHE A 242 9.34 -12.65 -11.53
C PHE A 242 8.76 -13.81 -12.35
N LYS A 243 7.97 -14.69 -11.72
CA LYS A 243 7.26 -15.78 -12.43
C LYS A 243 6.25 -15.27 -13.46
N ALA A 244 5.64 -14.11 -13.22
CA ALA A 244 4.68 -13.52 -14.13
C ALA A 244 5.37 -12.72 -15.26
N ASN A 245 6.36 -11.89 -14.91
CA ASN A 245 7.09 -11.05 -15.85
C ASN A 245 8.45 -10.63 -15.28
N ASN A 246 9.54 -11.15 -15.88
CA ASN A 246 10.91 -10.90 -15.44
C ASN A 246 11.30 -9.41 -15.52
N LEU A 247 10.83 -8.68 -16.55
CA LEU A 247 11.14 -7.26 -16.71
C LEU A 247 10.54 -6.42 -15.58
N LEU A 248 9.28 -6.67 -15.22
CA LEU A 248 8.63 -5.97 -14.12
C LEU A 248 9.33 -6.27 -12.79
N ALA A 249 9.80 -7.50 -12.57
CA ALA A 249 10.53 -7.88 -11.38
C ALA A 249 11.88 -7.14 -11.27
N ILE A 250 12.66 -7.09 -12.36
CA ILE A 250 13.95 -6.38 -12.39
C ILE A 250 13.75 -4.90 -12.08
N LEU A 251 12.75 -4.27 -12.70
CA LEU A 251 12.43 -2.87 -12.44
C LEU A 251 11.94 -2.65 -11.01
N ALA A 252 11.16 -3.56 -10.43
CA ALA A 252 10.73 -3.48 -9.05
C ALA A 252 11.89 -3.62 -8.06
N VAL A 253 12.83 -4.54 -8.29
CA VAL A 253 14.03 -4.72 -7.46
C VAL A 253 14.91 -3.47 -7.45
N SER A 254 15.05 -2.77 -8.56
CA SER A 254 15.90 -1.57 -8.65
C SER A 254 15.50 -0.48 -7.64
N THR A 255 14.27 -0.50 -7.16
CA THR A 255 13.73 0.47 -6.20
C THR A 255 13.96 0.10 -4.72
N VAL A 256 14.36 -1.14 -4.43
CA VAL A 256 14.75 -1.55 -3.08
C VAL A 256 15.92 -0.70 -2.58
N ILE A 257 16.87 -0.35 -3.48
CA ILE A 257 18.05 0.47 -3.13
C ILE A 257 17.64 1.88 -2.62
N PRO A 258 16.85 2.68 -3.36
CA PRO A 258 16.40 3.98 -2.87
C PRO A 258 15.62 3.90 -1.57
N VAL A 259 14.73 2.93 -1.42
CA VAL A 259 13.92 2.77 -0.20
C VAL A 259 14.80 2.42 1.00
N SER A 260 15.75 1.49 0.83
CA SER A 260 16.71 1.14 1.88
C SER A 260 17.56 2.35 2.31
N TYR A 261 18.05 3.12 1.35
CA TYR A 261 18.83 4.33 1.63
C TYR A 261 18.00 5.39 2.39
N THR A 262 16.72 5.59 2.05
CA THR A 262 15.87 6.55 2.75
C THR A 262 15.70 6.21 4.22
N HIS A 263 15.49 4.94 4.53
CA HIS A 263 15.32 4.47 5.89
C HIS A 263 16.63 4.58 6.70
N LEU A 264 17.77 4.25 6.10
CA LEU A 264 19.08 4.43 6.74
C LEU A 264 19.38 5.90 7.00
N ARG A 265 19.12 6.79 6.03
CA ARG A 265 19.29 8.24 6.19
C ARG A 265 18.44 8.82 7.34
N ALA A 266 17.24 8.31 7.56
CA ALA A 266 16.41 8.71 8.69
C ALA A 266 17.05 8.37 10.05
N HIS A 267 17.90 7.32 10.08
CA HIS A 267 18.65 6.90 11.28
C HIS A 267 20.02 7.58 11.39
N GLU A 268 20.65 7.93 10.26
CA GLU A 268 21.94 8.67 10.21
C GLU A 268 21.79 10.14 10.63
N THR A 269 21.05 10.39 11.67
CA THR A 269 21.09 11.70 12.34
C THR A 269 22.48 11.82 12.96
N LYS A 270 23.36 12.51 12.23
CA LYS A 270 24.77 12.84 12.49
C LYS A 270 25.28 12.30 13.83
N ALA A 271 26.06 11.24 13.73
CA ALA A 271 26.94 10.77 14.80
C ALA A 271 28.20 11.65 14.87
N ASN A 272 28.03 12.98 14.86
CA ASN A 272 29.11 13.94 15.09
C ASN A 272 28.64 14.99 16.07
#